data_af52c58306f15fad2067d0ec32acabe3
#
_entry.id   af52c58306f15fad2067d0ec32acabe3
#
_cell.length_a   1.000
_cell.length_b   1.000
_cell.length_c   1.000
_cell.angle_alpha   90.00
_cell.angle_beta   90.00
_cell.angle_gamma   90.00
#
_symmetry.space_group_name_H-M   'P 1'
#
loop_
_entity.id
_entity.type
_entity.pdbx_description
1 polymer ?
#
loop_
_entity_poly.entity_id
_entity_poly.type
_entity_poly.pdbx_seq_one_letter_code
_entity_poly.pdbx_strand_id
1 'polypeptide(L)'
;MKEIHIPSSGWIEVICGSMYSGKTEELIRRLRRAQIARQRVEIFKPAIDQRYAGDQIVSHSMQTIPSRMIAAAADILEHADEAEVMGIDEAQFLGSGLPAVCERLADGGKRVIVAGLDQDYRGVPFDPMPQLLAIAEYITKTLAICVVCGAPANRTYRKLKEIGERVVVGGTELYEARCRRCFQLPPSASDRPGAPMRAPHTESVS
;
A
#
# COMPACT_ATOMS: atom_id res chain seq x y z
N MET A 1 6.44 -25.13 -39.32
CA MET A 1 5.95 -25.15 -37.94
C MET A 1 5.62 -23.72 -37.57
N LYS A 2 4.34 -23.38 -37.24
CA LYS A 2 4.03 -22.06 -36.67
C LYS A 2 4.59 -22.06 -35.24
N GLU A 3 5.52 -21.17 -34.94
CA GLU A 3 5.91 -20.89 -33.58
C GLU A 3 4.65 -20.44 -32.83
N ILE A 4 4.26 -21.20 -31.80
CA ILE A 4 3.22 -20.79 -30.88
C ILE A 4 3.84 -19.69 -30.02
N HIS A 5 3.57 -18.45 -30.38
CA HIS A 5 3.94 -17.30 -29.57
C HIS A 5 3.00 -17.32 -28.33
N ILE A 6 3.46 -17.88 -27.23
CA ILE A 6 2.80 -17.74 -25.94
C ILE A 6 3.10 -16.31 -25.50
N PRO A 7 2.13 -15.40 -25.43
CA PRO A 7 2.37 -14.07 -24.89
C PRO A 7 2.94 -14.28 -23.47
N SER A 8 4.10 -13.72 -23.17
CA SER A 8 4.59 -13.69 -21.80
C SER A 8 3.60 -12.86 -20.99
N SER A 9 2.77 -13.52 -20.19
CA SER A 9 1.92 -12.82 -19.22
C SER A 9 2.83 -12.07 -18.24
N GLY A 10 2.42 -10.86 -17.85
CA GLY A 10 3.01 -10.16 -16.74
C GLY A 10 2.57 -10.79 -15.42
N TRP A 11 2.83 -10.11 -14.32
CA TRP A 11 2.44 -10.53 -12.98
C TRP A 11 2.36 -9.34 -12.02
N ILE A 12 1.70 -9.56 -10.89
CA ILE A 12 1.53 -8.57 -9.83
C ILE A 12 2.33 -8.99 -8.59
N GLU A 13 3.15 -8.07 -8.09
CA GLU A 13 3.88 -8.20 -6.83
C GLU A 13 3.33 -7.19 -5.82
N VAL A 14 2.94 -7.64 -4.63
CA VAL A 14 2.46 -6.74 -3.58
C VAL A 14 3.43 -6.75 -2.40
N ILE A 15 3.89 -5.56 -2.02
CA ILE A 15 4.70 -5.30 -0.83
C ILE A 15 3.79 -4.60 0.19
N CYS A 16 3.44 -5.28 1.27
CA CYS A 16 2.53 -4.74 2.28
C CYS A 16 3.15 -4.74 3.69
N GLY A 17 2.56 -3.99 4.61
CA GLY A 17 2.98 -3.92 6.00
C GLY A 17 2.67 -2.58 6.63
N SER A 18 2.98 -2.42 7.92
CA SER A 18 2.77 -1.18 8.67
C SER A 18 3.67 -0.03 8.19
N MET A 19 3.44 1.18 8.68
CA MET A 19 4.44 2.26 8.56
C MET A 19 5.76 1.80 9.17
N TYR A 20 6.86 2.33 8.64
CA TYR A 20 8.24 2.05 9.06
C TYR A 20 8.73 0.61 8.86
N SER A 21 8.03 -0.18 8.04
CA SER A 21 8.39 -1.59 7.77
C SER A 21 9.33 -1.78 6.57
N GLY A 22 9.73 -0.70 5.88
CA GLY A 22 10.66 -0.77 4.75
C GLY A 22 10.00 -1.08 3.40
N LYS A 23 8.68 -0.87 3.25
CA LYS A 23 7.97 -1.13 1.97
C LYS A 23 8.54 -0.35 0.79
N THR A 24 8.71 0.97 0.96
CA THR A 24 9.24 1.86 -0.08
C THR A 24 10.70 1.51 -0.41
N GLU A 25 11.53 1.14 0.58
CA GLU A 25 12.89 0.62 0.35
C GLU A 25 12.87 -0.63 -0.53
N GLU A 26 12.01 -1.59 -0.22
CA GLU A 26 11.89 -2.83 -0.99
C GLU A 26 11.35 -2.56 -2.40
N LEU A 27 10.37 -1.67 -2.55
CA LEU A 27 9.89 -1.21 -3.86
C LEU A 27 11.06 -0.62 -4.68
N ILE A 28 11.77 0.37 -4.15
CA ILE A 28 12.91 1.02 -4.81
C ILE A 28 13.98 -0.03 -5.17
N ARG A 29 14.28 -0.97 -4.27
CA ARG A 29 15.25 -2.04 -4.52
C ARG A 29 14.85 -2.89 -5.74
N ARG A 30 13.58 -3.28 -5.87
CA ARG A 30 13.07 -4.06 -7.03
C ARG A 30 13.12 -3.25 -8.31
N LEU A 31 12.70 -1.98 -8.26
CA LEU A 31 12.68 -1.10 -9.43
C LEU A 31 14.09 -0.80 -9.94
N ARG A 32 15.06 -0.56 -9.04
CA ARG A 32 16.47 -0.40 -9.42
C ARG A 32 17.05 -1.65 -10.08
N ARG A 33 16.69 -2.85 -9.61
CA ARG A 33 17.10 -4.09 -10.26
C ARG A 33 16.54 -4.22 -11.68
N ALA A 34 15.29 -3.81 -11.91
CA ALA A 34 14.70 -3.75 -13.25
C ALA A 34 15.45 -2.76 -14.14
N GLN A 35 15.81 -1.57 -13.64
CA GLN A 35 16.62 -0.59 -14.37
C GLN A 35 18.02 -1.13 -14.72
N ILE A 36 18.69 -1.82 -13.78
CA ILE A 36 19.99 -2.49 -14.05
C ILE A 36 19.83 -3.54 -15.15
N ALA A 37 18.70 -4.25 -15.20
CA ALA A 37 18.34 -5.19 -16.26
C ALA A 37 17.92 -4.49 -17.57
N ARG A 38 18.05 -3.16 -17.67
CA ARG A 38 17.69 -2.32 -18.81
C ARG A 38 16.22 -2.38 -19.20
N GLN A 39 15.35 -2.75 -18.27
CA GLN A 39 13.90 -2.67 -18.45
C GLN A 39 13.45 -1.21 -18.30
N ARG A 40 12.49 -0.80 -19.11
CA ARG A 40 11.83 0.51 -18.97
C ARG A 40 10.92 0.48 -17.76
N VAL A 41 11.12 1.44 -16.84
CA VAL A 41 10.42 1.48 -15.54
C VAL A 41 9.69 2.80 -15.43
N GLU A 42 8.40 2.76 -15.15
CA GLU A 42 7.59 3.90 -14.72
C GLU A 42 7.11 3.72 -13.29
N ILE A 43 7.04 4.81 -12.54
CA ILE A 43 6.75 4.78 -11.10
C ILE A 43 5.69 5.83 -10.79
N PHE A 44 4.69 5.43 -10.01
CA PHE A 44 3.52 6.23 -9.67
C PHE A 44 3.32 6.36 -8.17
N LYS A 45 2.86 7.52 -7.74
CA LYS A 45 2.37 7.75 -6.39
C LYS A 45 1.11 8.64 -6.41
N PRO A 46 0.22 8.51 -5.42
CA PRO A 46 -0.98 9.34 -5.34
C PRO A 46 -0.62 10.80 -5.01
N ALA A 47 -1.30 11.75 -5.65
CA ALA A 47 -1.09 13.19 -5.45
C ALA A 47 -1.36 13.67 -4.02
N ILE A 48 -2.14 12.91 -3.23
CA ILE A 48 -2.38 13.20 -1.80
C ILE A 48 -1.12 13.02 -0.94
N ASP A 49 -0.13 12.24 -1.40
CA ASP A 49 1.11 12.03 -0.66
C ASP A 49 2.13 13.14 -0.94
N GLN A 50 1.97 14.26 -0.25
CA GLN A 50 2.86 15.44 -0.35
C GLN A 50 4.00 15.44 0.69
N ARG A 51 4.25 14.33 1.41
CA ARG A 51 5.26 14.26 2.48
C ARG A 51 6.69 14.54 2.02
N TYR A 52 6.96 14.39 0.72
CA TYR A 52 8.27 14.62 0.11
C TYR A 52 8.12 15.37 -1.22
N ALA A 53 9.22 15.90 -1.76
CA ALA A 53 9.22 16.64 -3.04
C ALA A 53 8.42 15.90 -4.12
N GLY A 54 7.53 16.63 -4.79
CA GLY A 54 6.38 16.12 -5.54
C GLY A 54 6.63 15.04 -6.59
N ASP A 55 7.83 14.93 -7.14
CA ASP A 55 8.18 14.07 -8.29
C ASP A 55 9.09 12.88 -7.92
N GLN A 56 9.21 12.52 -6.64
CA GLN A 56 10.06 11.42 -6.19
C GLN A 56 9.38 10.55 -5.14
N ILE A 57 9.66 9.24 -5.17
CA ILE A 57 9.45 8.36 -4.02
C ILE A 57 10.68 8.49 -3.13
N VAL A 58 10.46 8.73 -1.84
CA VAL A 58 11.53 8.86 -0.85
C VAL A 58 11.29 7.83 0.25
N SER A 59 12.26 6.94 0.45
CA SER A 59 12.23 6.03 1.59
C SER A 59 12.64 6.72 2.88
N HIS A 60 12.36 6.11 4.04
CA HIS A 60 12.82 6.62 5.33
C HIS A 60 14.35 6.68 5.44
N SER A 61 15.08 5.87 4.67
CA SER A 61 16.54 5.89 4.55
C SER A 61 17.06 6.89 3.50
N MET A 62 16.20 7.85 3.06
CA MET A 62 16.54 8.90 2.08
C MET A 62 16.93 8.37 0.69
N GLN A 63 16.58 7.14 0.35
CA GLN A 63 16.70 6.66 -1.01
C GLN A 63 15.59 7.24 -1.87
N THR A 64 15.95 7.78 -3.02
CA THR A 64 15.00 8.42 -3.95
C THR A 64 15.00 7.75 -5.30
N ILE A 65 13.86 7.79 -5.95
CA ILE A 65 13.68 7.42 -7.36
C ILE A 65 12.58 8.32 -7.95
N PRO A 66 12.77 8.88 -9.16
CA PRO A 66 11.74 9.71 -9.80
C PRO A 66 10.41 8.97 -9.93
N SER A 67 9.31 9.66 -9.72
CA SER A 67 7.96 9.11 -9.82
C SER A 67 6.97 10.13 -10.36
N ARG A 68 5.89 9.66 -10.98
CA ARG A 68 4.78 10.51 -11.44
C ARG A 68 3.71 10.58 -10.35
N MET A 69 3.24 11.79 -10.06
CA MET A 69 2.05 11.98 -9.24
C MET A 69 0.81 11.77 -10.10
N ILE A 70 -0.14 10.98 -9.61
CA ILE A 70 -1.40 10.68 -10.26
C ILE A 70 -2.59 11.00 -9.35
N ALA A 71 -3.68 11.45 -9.95
CA ALA A 71 -4.92 11.73 -9.22
C ALA A 71 -5.79 10.48 -9.05
N ALA A 72 -5.79 9.59 -10.04
CA ALA A 72 -6.59 8.37 -10.05
C ALA A 72 -5.77 7.17 -10.57
N ALA A 73 -6.16 5.95 -10.15
CA ALA A 73 -5.51 4.73 -10.64
C ALA A 73 -5.57 4.57 -12.16
N ALA A 74 -6.63 5.05 -12.80
CA ALA A 74 -6.80 4.98 -14.26
C ALA A 74 -5.70 5.72 -15.03
N ASP A 75 -5.12 6.79 -14.45
CA ASP A 75 -4.07 7.60 -15.08
C ASP A 75 -2.82 6.75 -15.40
N ILE A 76 -2.60 5.66 -14.65
CA ILE A 76 -1.48 4.72 -14.89
C ILE A 76 -1.55 4.10 -16.28
N LEU A 77 -2.76 3.85 -16.78
CA LEU A 77 -2.96 3.20 -18.08
C LEU A 77 -2.50 4.08 -19.25
N GLU A 78 -2.48 5.39 -19.10
CA GLU A 78 -2.00 6.33 -20.12
C GLU A 78 -0.48 6.16 -20.39
N HIS A 79 0.25 5.58 -19.42
CA HIS A 79 1.69 5.32 -19.48
C HIS A 79 2.03 3.84 -19.70
N ALA A 80 1.04 2.99 -19.96
CA ALA A 80 1.25 1.54 -20.07
C ALA A 80 2.24 1.15 -21.18
N ASP A 81 2.23 1.87 -22.30
CA ASP A 81 3.10 1.58 -23.45
C ASP A 81 4.54 2.05 -23.24
N GLU A 82 4.78 2.95 -22.28
CA GLU A 82 6.09 3.53 -22.01
C GLU A 82 6.99 2.59 -21.21
N ALA A 83 6.44 1.62 -20.46
CA ALA A 83 7.19 0.80 -19.53
C ALA A 83 6.92 -0.71 -19.65
N GLU A 84 7.88 -1.50 -19.18
CA GLU A 84 7.80 -2.96 -18.99
C GLU A 84 7.54 -3.30 -17.52
N VAL A 85 7.96 -2.40 -16.62
CA VAL A 85 7.79 -2.54 -15.17
C VAL A 85 7.12 -1.30 -14.61
N MET A 86 6.01 -1.50 -13.92
CA MET A 86 5.22 -0.46 -13.26
C MET A 86 5.40 -0.55 -11.75
N GLY A 87 5.90 0.52 -11.12
CA GLY A 87 6.00 0.67 -9.68
C GLY A 87 4.88 1.56 -9.15
N ILE A 88 4.18 1.17 -8.10
CA ILE A 88 3.10 1.94 -7.49
C ILE A 88 3.35 2.01 -5.99
N ASP A 89 3.58 3.22 -5.46
CA ASP A 89 3.72 3.41 -4.01
C ASP A 89 2.44 4.00 -3.39
N GLU A 90 2.28 3.83 -2.08
CA GLU A 90 1.15 4.31 -1.28
C GLU A 90 -0.23 3.92 -1.88
N ALA A 91 -0.32 2.69 -2.38
CA ALA A 91 -1.44 2.15 -3.15
C ALA A 91 -2.80 2.27 -2.45
N GLN A 92 -2.84 2.28 -1.10
CA GLN A 92 -4.07 2.44 -0.33
C GLN A 92 -4.78 3.78 -0.57
N PHE A 93 -4.14 4.73 -1.23
CA PHE A 93 -4.74 6.03 -1.54
C PHE A 93 -5.27 6.14 -2.98
N LEU A 94 -5.12 5.11 -3.81
CA LEU A 94 -5.56 5.11 -5.22
C LEU A 94 -6.97 4.53 -5.44
N GLY A 95 -7.64 4.12 -4.36
CA GLY A 95 -9.05 3.70 -4.38
C GLY A 95 -9.30 2.33 -5.02
N SER A 96 -10.58 1.94 -5.03
CA SER A 96 -11.05 0.59 -5.42
C SER A 96 -10.84 0.23 -6.90
N GLY A 97 -10.52 1.19 -7.76
CA GLY A 97 -10.21 0.95 -9.17
C GLY A 97 -8.82 0.37 -9.43
N LEU A 98 -7.89 0.48 -8.46
CA LEU A 98 -6.50 0.06 -8.65
C LEU A 98 -6.33 -1.43 -8.95
N PRO A 99 -7.03 -2.39 -8.32
CA PRO A 99 -6.89 -3.81 -8.65
C PRO A 99 -7.15 -4.11 -10.13
N ALA A 100 -8.23 -3.59 -10.69
CA ALA A 100 -8.56 -3.78 -12.10
C ALA A 100 -7.52 -3.17 -13.05
N VAL A 101 -6.91 -2.04 -12.66
CA VAL A 101 -5.78 -1.45 -13.40
C VAL A 101 -4.56 -2.37 -13.36
N CYS A 102 -4.21 -2.92 -12.19
CA CYS A 102 -3.09 -3.85 -12.05
C CYS A 102 -3.29 -5.13 -12.87
N GLU A 103 -4.48 -5.73 -12.85
CA GLU A 103 -4.82 -6.90 -13.69
C GLU A 103 -4.65 -6.57 -15.16
N ARG A 104 -5.24 -5.46 -15.63
CA ARG A 104 -5.12 -5.06 -17.05
C ARG A 104 -3.67 -4.86 -17.49
N LEU A 105 -2.81 -4.30 -16.64
CA LEU A 105 -1.38 -4.13 -16.91
C LEU A 105 -0.67 -5.49 -16.98
N ALA A 106 -0.94 -6.37 -16.02
CA ALA A 106 -0.34 -7.70 -15.97
C ALA A 106 -0.80 -8.58 -17.15
N ASP A 107 -2.07 -8.55 -17.51
CA ASP A 107 -2.61 -9.21 -18.71
C ASP A 107 -1.94 -8.68 -19.98
N GLY A 108 -1.60 -7.39 -20.00
CA GLY A 108 -0.81 -6.75 -21.07
C GLY A 108 0.70 -7.06 -21.03
N GLY A 109 1.14 -8.03 -20.23
CA GLY A 109 2.54 -8.49 -20.15
C GLY A 109 3.44 -7.62 -19.26
N LYS A 110 2.90 -6.71 -18.45
CA LYS A 110 3.70 -5.84 -17.56
C LYS A 110 3.99 -6.51 -16.22
N ARG A 111 5.16 -6.24 -15.67
CA ARG A 111 5.48 -6.52 -14.28
C ARG A 111 4.99 -5.37 -13.42
N VAL A 112 4.02 -5.61 -12.55
CA VAL A 112 3.40 -4.59 -11.69
C VAL A 112 3.86 -4.80 -10.25
N ILE A 113 4.50 -3.82 -9.63
CA ILE A 113 5.00 -3.89 -8.25
C ILE A 113 4.29 -2.82 -7.42
N VAL A 114 3.47 -3.27 -6.49
CA VAL A 114 2.61 -2.41 -5.67
C VAL A 114 3.10 -2.39 -4.23
N ALA A 115 3.26 -1.22 -3.64
CA ALA A 115 3.57 -1.06 -2.22
C ALA A 115 2.46 -0.27 -1.50
N GLY A 116 2.04 -0.73 -0.31
CA GLY A 116 0.99 -0.04 0.45
C GLY A 116 0.77 -0.57 1.86
N LEU A 117 0.03 0.22 2.65
CA LEU A 117 -0.40 -0.15 4.00
C LEU A 117 -1.54 -1.16 3.92
N ASP A 118 -1.35 -2.35 4.48
CA ASP A 118 -2.40 -3.39 4.50
C ASP A 118 -3.48 -3.14 5.57
N GLN A 119 -3.21 -2.28 6.54
CA GLN A 119 -4.14 -1.90 7.61
C GLN A 119 -4.04 -0.41 7.93
N ASP A 120 -5.17 0.18 8.29
CA ASP A 120 -5.22 1.53 8.85
C ASP A 120 -4.72 1.56 10.31
N TYR A 121 -4.68 2.75 10.92
CA TYR A 121 -4.25 2.95 12.31
C TYR A 121 -5.15 2.27 13.34
N ARG A 122 -6.33 1.78 12.98
CA ARG A 122 -7.25 1.00 13.84
C ARG A 122 -7.02 -0.50 13.69
N GLY A 123 -6.12 -0.92 12.80
CA GLY A 123 -5.87 -2.31 12.48
C GLY A 123 -6.92 -2.94 11.56
N VAL A 124 -7.77 -2.11 10.94
CA VAL A 124 -8.77 -2.54 9.95
C VAL A 124 -8.10 -2.64 8.58
N PRO A 125 -8.43 -3.66 7.75
CA PRO A 125 -7.92 -3.75 6.39
C PRO A 125 -8.13 -2.43 5.61
N PHE A 126 -7.12 -2.03 4.85
CA PHE A 126 -7.13 -0.76 4.14
C PHE A 126 -7.34 -1.01 2.64
N ASP A 127 -8.54 -0.72 2.14
CA ASP A 127 -8.83 -0.84 0.70
C ASP A 127 -7.92 0.08 -0.12
N PRO A 128 -7.49 -0.37 -1.31
CA PRO A 128 -7.82 -1.63 -2.00
C PRO A 128 -6.83 -2.78 -1.72
N MET A 129 -6.01 -2.70 -0.67
CA MET A 129 -4.94 -3.67 -0.42
C MET A 129 -5.43 -5.12 -0.26
N PRO A 130 -6.59 -5.43 0.40
CA PRO A 130 -7.08 -6.81 0.46
C PRO A 130 -7.32 -7.43 -0.93
N GLN A 131 -7.87 -6.66 -1.86
CA GLN A 131 -8.13 -7.10 -3.23
C GLN A 131 -6.81 -7.30 -3.99
N LEU A 132 -5.86 -6.38 -3.86
CA LEU A 132 -4.53 -6.49 -4.46
C LEU A 132 -3.78 -7.73 -3.93
N LEU A 133 -3.87 -8.01 -2.64
CA LEU A 133 -3.28 -9.22 -2.04
C LEU A 133 -3.92 -10.51 -2.56
N ALA A 134 -5.23 -10.48 -2.92
CA ALA A 134 -5.93 -11.65 -3.44
C ALA A 134 -5.55 -11.99 -4.88
N ILE A 135 -5.23 -10.98 -5.72
CA ILE A 135 -4.93 -11.17 -7.14
C ILE A 135 -3.42 -11.29 -7.44
N ALA A 136 -2.55 -10.97 -6.47
CA ALA A 136 -1.09 -10.95 -6.67
C ALA A 136 -0.50 -12.37 -6.73
N GLU A 137 0.41 -12.61 -7.69
CA GLU A 137 1.23 -13.82 -7.75
C GLU A 137 2.30 -13.85 -6.65
N TYR A 138 2.81 -12.67 -6.27
CA TYR A 138 3.86 -12.58 -5.24
C TYR A 138 3.51 -11.58 -4.16
N ILE A 139 3.53 -12.04 -2.92
CA ILE A 139 3.25 -11.21 -1.74
C ILE A 139 4.47 -11.17 -0.84
N THR A 140 4.88 -9.96 -0.45
CA THR A 140 5.91 -9.72 0.54
C THR A 140 5.34 -8.88 1.67
N LYS A 141 5.17 -9.48 2.84
CA LYS A 141 4.77 -8.74 4.04
C LYS A 141 5.98 -8.34 4.85
N THR A 142 6.24 -7.04 4.90
CA THR A 142 7.34 -6.47 5.69
C THR A 142 6.88 -6.14 7.11
N LEU A 143 7.76 -6.30 8.07
CA LEU A 143 7.50 -6.00 9.48
C LEU A 143 8.43 -4.88 9.95
N ALA A 144 7.88 -3.94 10.70
CA ALA A 144 8.65 -2.95 11.42
C ALA A 144 9.13 -3.50 12.77
N ILE A 145 9.84 -2.68 13.52
CA ILE A 145 10.21 -2.97 14.92
C ILE A 145 9.26 -2.24 15.85
N CYS A 146 8.69 -2.94 16.80
CA CYS A 146 7.81 -2.37 17.82
C CYS A 146 8.60 -1.41 18.70
N VAL A 147 8.23 -0.13 18.71
CA VAL A 147 8.94 0.90 19.50
C VAL A 147 8.79 0.70 21.01
N VAL A 148 7.82 -0.12 21.45
CA VAL A 148 7.57 -0.39 22.89
C VAL A 148 8.39 -1.57 23.41
N CYS A 149 8.56 -2.65 22.62
CA CYS A 149 9.16 -3.88 23.13
C CYS A 149 10.17 -4.56 22.19
N GLY A 150 10.51 -3.94 21.04
CA GLY A 150 11.48 -4.48 20.09
C GLY A 150 11.01 -5.68 19.26
N ALA A 151 9.79 -6.20 19.48
CA ALA A 151 9.26 -7.34 18.71
C ALA A 151 8.86 -6.94 17.27
N PRO A 152 8.75 -7.90 16.32
CA PRO A 152 8.23 -7.62 15.00
C PRO A 152 6.85 -6.96 15.06
N ALA A 153 6.68 -5.84 14.33
CA ALA A 153 5.49 -4.99 14.37
C ALA A 153 4.79 -4.97 13.01
N ASN A 154 3.47 -5.23 13.03
CA ASN A 154 2.62 -5.16 11.84
C ASN A 154 1.43 -4.20 12.01
N ARG A 155 1.48 -3.31 13.01
CA ARG A 155 0.43 -2.33 13.28
C ARG A 155 1.01 -0.92 13.22
N THR A 156 0.25 -0.02 12.62
CA THR A 156 0.49 1.42 12.65
C THR A 156 -0.34 2.01 13.77
N TYR A 157 0.28 2.50 14.83
CA TYR A 157 -0.38 3.13 15.95
C TYR A 157 -0.36 4.65 15.80
N ARG A 158 -1.52 5.30 15.94
CA ARG A 158 -1.66 6.76 15.89
C ARG A 158 -1.57 7.34 17.29
N LYS A 159 -0.63 8.27 17.51
CA LYS A 159 -0.36 8.87 18.83
C LYS A 159 -1.40 9.88 19.27
N LEU A 160 -2.11 10.52 18.32
CA LEU A 160 -3.13 11.52 18.62
C LEU A 160 -4.39 10.87 19.20
N LYS A 161 -4.91 11.42 20.29
CA LYS A 161 -6.11 10.93 20.98
C LYS A 161 -7.41 11.35 20.31
N GLU A 162 -7.39 12.30 19.40
CA GLU A 162 -8.60 12.76 18.71
C GLU A 162 -8.99 11.77 17.63
N ILE A 163 -10.18 11.24 17.72
CA ILE A 163 -10.83 10.39 16.73
C ILE A 163 -11.27 11.33 15.60
N GLY A 164 -10.36 11.57 14.67
CA GLY A 164 -10.57 12.38 13.48
C GLY A 164 -10.60 11.52 12.23
N GLU A 165 -10.28 12.13 11.12
CA GLU A 165 -10.24 11.54 9.79
C GLU A 165 -9.46 10.22 9.75
N ARG A 166 -9.91 9.28 8.91
CA ARG A 166 -9.27 7.98 8.69
C ARG A 166 -7.84 8.13 8.17
N VAL A 167 -7.60 9.18 7.42
CA VAL A 167 -6.31 9.48 6.81
C VAL A 167 -5.82 10.82 7.35
N VAL A 168 -4.67 10.80 8.05
CA VAL A 168 -3.90 12.01 8.37
C VAL A 168 -2.49 11.75 7.85
N VAL A 169 -2.05 12.55 6.91
CA VAL A 169 -0.70 12.46 6.36
C VAL A 169 0.29 12.99 7.39
N GLY A 170 1.27 12.17 7.77
CA GLY A 170 2.29 12.54 8.76
C GLY A 170 3.32 11.44 8.99
N GLY A 171 4.37 11.78 9.73
CA GLY A 171 5.51 10.93 10.00
C GLY A 171 5.56 10.40 11.44
N THR A 172 6.78 10.29 11.97
CA THR A 172 7.07 9.73 13.30
C THR A 172 6.49 10.55 14.46
N GLU A 173 6.13 11.80 14.22
CA GLU A 173 5.43 12.65 15.18
C GLU A 173 4.01 12.18 15.46
N LEU A 174 3.32 11.62 14.44
CA LEU A 174 1.93 11.20 14.51
C LEU A 174 1.74 9.69 14.67
N TYR A 175 2.67 8.91 14.13
CA TYR A 175 2.54 7.45 14.03
C TYR A 175 3.76 6.72 14.60
N GLU A 176 3.54 5.48 15.03
CA GLU A 176 4.59 4.56 15.43
C GLU A 176 4.21 3.11 15.13
N ALA A 177 5.23 2.25 14.99
CA ALA A 177 5.02 0.83 14.75
C ALA A 177 4.84 0.09 16.08
N ARG A 178 3.81 -0.75 16.17
CA ARG A 178 3.55 -1.62 17.33
C ARG A 178 3.31 -3.06 16.92
N CYS A 179 3.75 -4.00 17.77
CA CYS A 179 3.39 -5.41 17.63
C CYS A 179 1.96 -5.64 18.12
N ARG A 180 1.38 -6.80 17.82
CA ARG A 180 0.00 -7.17 18.22
C ARG A 180 -0.24 -7.00 19.73
N ARG A 181 0.73 -7.34 20.58
CA ARG A 181 0.60 -7.24 22.04
C ARG A 181 0.59 -5.78 22.52
N CYS A 182 1.43 -4.91 21.93
CA CYS A 182 1.57 -3.50 22.34
C CYS A 182 0.58 -2.57 21.64
N PHE A 183 -0.18 -3.09 20.67
CA PHE A 183 -1.20 -2.33 19.95
C PHE A 183 -2.52 -2.37 20.75
N GLN A 184 -2.77 -1.33 21.53
CA GLN A 184 -4.01 -1.13 22.26
C GLN A 184 -4.66 0.16 21.74
N LEU A 185 -5.82 0.02 21.13
CA LEU A 185 -6.61 1.18 20.75
C LEU A 185 -7.20 1.81 22.02
N PRO A 186 -7.31 3.14 22.10
CA PRO A 186 -8.08 3.78 23.13
C PRO A 186 -9.53 3.26 23.05
N PRO A 187 -10.21 3.03 24.20
CA PRO A 187 -11.59 2.56 24.22
C PRO A 187 -12.45 3.48 23.33
N SER A 188 -13.24 2.87 22.44
CA SER A 188 -14.21 3.61 21.62
C SER A 188 -15.27 4.27 22.52
N ALA A 189 -15.95 5.29 22.02
CA ALA A 189 -17.03 5.92 22.77
C ALA A 189 -18.15 4.92 23.17
N SER A 190 -18.29 3.81 22.41
CA SER A 190 -19.22 2.71 22.68
C SER A 190 -18.75 1.75 23.78
N ASP A 191 -17.45 1.75 24.11
CA ASP A 191 -16.88 0.84 25.12
C ASP A 191 -16.80 1.48 26.52
N ARG A 192 -17.35 2.68 26.68
CA ARG A 192 -17.44 3.33 28.01
C ARG A 192 -18.50 2.65 28.85
N PRO A 193 -18.22 2.34 30.12
CA PRO A 193 -19.24 1.81 31.02
C PRO A 193 -20.47 2.75 31.04
N GLY A 194 -21.62 2.25 30.61
CA GLY A 194 -22.87 3.03 30.55
C GLY A 194 -23.29 3.49 29.14
N ALA A 195 -22.57 3.16 28.08
CA ALA A 195 -23.05 3.40 26.72
C ALA A 195 -24.23 2.45 26.38
N PRO A 196 -25.32 2.92 25.74
CA PRO A 196 -26.44 2.06 25.39
C PRO A 196 -26.00 1.01 24.37
N MET A 197 -26.38 -0.26 24.62
CA MET A 197 -26.11 -1.36 23.69
C MET A 197 -26.74 -1.06 22.33
N ARG A 198 -25.94 -1.10 21.27
CA ARG A 198 -26.45 -1.08 19.89
C ARG A 198 -27.30 -2.33 19.68
N ALA A 199 -28.56 -2.13 19.28
CA ALA A 199 -29.42 -3.22 18.85
C ALA A 199 -28.76 -3.97 17.67
N PRO A 200 -28.88 -5.32 17.62
CA PRO A 200 -28.38 -6.09 16.51
C PRO A 200 -29.09 -5.65 15.22
N HIS A 201 -28.33 -5.40 14.16
CA HIS A 201 -28.87 -5.17 12.83
C HIS A 201 -29.59 -6.46 12.39
N THR A 202 -30.92 -6.43 12.34
CA THR A 202 -31.71 -7.46 11.65
C THR A 202 -31.56 -7.20 10.15
N GLU A 203 -30.72 -8.00 9.49
CA GLU A 203 -30.74 -8.09 8.04
C GLU A 203 -32.08 -8.70 7.62
N SER A 204 -32.94 -7.91 6.97
CA SER A 204 -34.12 -8.42 6.28
C SER A 204 -33.65 -9.07 4.98
N VAL A 205 -33.65 -10.39 4.97
CA VAL A 205 -33.56 -11.19 3.74
C VAL A 205 -34.87 -11.01 3.00
N SER A 206 -34.79 -10.47 1.80
CA SER A 206 -35.85 -10.48 0.76
C SER A 206 -35.23 -10.89 -0.55
#